data_c17e0037a25975e4c81b6dba892e74d3
#
_entry.id   c17e0037a25975e4c81b6dba892e74d3
#
_cell.length_a   1.000
_cell.length_b   1.000
_cell.length_c   1.000
_cell.angle_alpha   90.00
_cell.angle_beta   90.00
_cell.angle_gamma   90.00
#
_symmetry.space_group_name_H-M   'P 1'
#
loop_
_entity.id
_entity.type
_entity.pdbx_description
1 polymer ?
#
loop_
_entity_poly.entity_id
_entity_poly.type
_entity_poly.pdbx_seq_one_letter_code
_entity_poly.pdbx_strand_id
1 'polypeptide(L)'
;MRQRFGMLFQNGALLTDLTVFENVAFPLREHTKLSNRLIRHVVLTKLHAVGLRGAADMTPAQLSGGMARRVALARAMVMDPEILIYDEPFVGLDPISLGVIVRLVRRLNDALGITSIVVSHDVEEIATVADTSFLLSNGKVAASGSPDELRTANSE
;
A
#
# COMPACT_ATOMS: atom_id res chain seq x y z
N MET A 1 -11.86 -4.62 -18.14
CA MET A 1 -12.57 -4.09 -16.95
C MET A 1 -11.51 -3.52 -16.02
N ARG A 2 -11.50 -2.23 -15.66
CA ARG A 2 -10.58 -1.69 -14.66
C ARG A 2 -10.90 -2.35 -13.32
N GLN A 3 -9.91 -2.91 -12.65
CA GLN A 3 -10.09 -3.31 -11.25
C GLN A 3 -10.12 -2.03 -10.44
N ARG A 4 -11.28 -1.71 -9.88
CA ARG A 4 -11.49 -0.46 -9.12
C ARG A 4 -10.78 -0.47 -7.77
N PHE A 5 -10.40 -1.65 -7.28
CA PHE A 5 -9.80 -1.86 -5.97
C PHE A 5 -8.41 -2.44 -6.10
N GLY A 6 -7.47 -1.88 -5.37
CA GLY A 6 -6.18 -2.48 -5.05
C GLY A 6 -6.13 -2.84 -3.57
N MET A 7 -5.35 -3.86 -3.20
CA MET A 7 -5.21 -4.27 -1.80
C MET A 7 -3.77 -4.58 -1.46
N LEU A 8 -3.30 -3.98 -0.37
CA LEU A 8 -2.04 -4.29 0.27
C LEU A 8 -2.33 -5.12 1.53
N PHE A 9 -1.94 -6.38 1.52
CA PHE A 9 -2.09 -7.28 2.66
C PHE A 9 -0.99 -7.08 3.71
N GLN A 10 -1.26 -7.41 4.96
CA GLN A 10 -0.38 -7.27 6.11
C GLN A 10 1.03 -7.82 5.86
N ASN A 11 1.16 -9.02 5.28
CA ASN A 11 2.46 -9.64 4.97
C ASN A 11 2.96 -9.37 3.55
N GLY A 12 2.35 -8.38 2.84
CA GLY A 12 2.65 -8.08 1.45
C GLY A 12 2.19 -9.16 0.47
N ALA A 13 2.06 -10.42 0.90
CA ALA A 13 1.63 -11.59 0.10
C ALA A 13 2.35 -11.68 -1.27
N LEU A 14 3.67 -11.45 -1.29
CA LEU A 14 4.47 -11.61 -2.50
C LEU A 14 4.58 -13.10 -2.88
N LEU A 15 4.52 -13.36 -4.17
CA LEU A 15 4.73 -14.69 -4.73
C LEU A 15 6.24 -14.99 -4.67
N THR A 16 6.63 -15.98 -3.88
CA THR A 16 8.02 -16.27 -3.51
C THR A 16 8.88 -16.74 -4.67
N ASP A 17 8.25 -17.42 -5.63
CA ASP A 17 8.91 -18.00 -6.81
C ASP A 17 9.04 -17.02 -7.96
N LEU A 18 8.52 -15.80 -7.81
CA LEU A 18 8.56 -14.75 -8.81
C LEU A 18 9.52 -13.63 -8.40
N THR A 19 10.17 -13.02 -9.38
CA THR A 19 10.95 -11.79 -9.17
C THR A 19 10.05 -10.63 -8.74
N VAL A 20 10.66 -9.55 -8.27
CA VAL A 20 9.98 -8.28 -7.98
C VAL A 20 9.22 -7.77 -9.21
N PHE A 21 9.87 -7.81 -10.37
CA PHE A 21 9.23 -7.44 -11.64
C PHE A 21 7.98 -8.28 -11.90
N GLU A 22 8.09 -9.58 -11.80
CA GLU A 22 7.00 -10.52 -12.09
C GLU A 22 5.85 -10.40 -11.09
N ASN A 23 6.15 -10.19 -9.80
CA ASN A 23 5.15 -9.89 -8.79
C ASN A 23 4.29 -8.68 -9.18
N VAL A 24 4.92 -7.59 -9.61
CA VAL A 24 4.21 -6.37 -10.01
C VAL A 24 3.54 -6.54 -11.38
N ALA A 25 4.13 -7.31 -12.30
CA ALA A 25 3.56 -7.58 -13.63
C ALA A 25 2.34 -8.51 -13.59
N PHE A 26 2.23 -9.35 -12.55
CA PHE A 26 1.23 -10.41 -12.45
C PHE A 26 -0.20 -9.92 -12.71
N PRO A 27 -0.72 -8.88 -12.02
CA PRO A 27 -2.08 -8.39 -12.28
C PRO A 27 -2.28 -7.89 -13.72
N LEU A 28 -1.27 -7.27 -14.33
CA LEU A 28 -1.36 -6.79 -15.70
C LEU A 28 -1.47 -7.94 -16.69
N ARG A 29 -0.72 -9.02 -16.48
CA ARG A 29 -0.76 -10.22 -17.35
C ARG A 29 -2.09 -10.94 -17.25
N GLU A 30 -2.64 -11.05 -16.04
CA GLU A 30 -3.90 -11.76 -15.80
C GLU A 30 -5.14 -10.98 -16.28
N HIS A 31 -5.11 -9.65 -16.17
CA HIS A 31 -6.33 -8.86 -16.35
C HIS A 31 -6.29 -7.92 -17.56
N THR A 32 -5.20 -7.90 -18.34
CA THR A 32 -5.07 -7.04 -19.52
C THR A 32 -4.53 -7.80 -20.71
N LYS A 33 -4.69 -7.19 -21.90
CA LYS A 33 -4.07 -7.67 -23.16
C LYS A 33 -2.90 -6.78 -23.58
N LEU A 34 -2.23 -6.15 -22.61
CA LEU A 34 -1.07 -5.29 -22.91
C LEU A 34 0.11 -6.11 -23.45
N SER A 35 0.83 -5.53 -24.40
CA SER A 35 2.08 -6.14 -24.88
C SER A 35 3.13 -6.18 -23.77
N ASN A 36 4.06 -7.13 -23.84
CA ASN A 36 5.18 -7.25 -22.89
C ASN A 36 5.99 -5.95 -22.76
N ARG A 37 6.13 -5.20 -23.85
CA ARG A 37 6.81 -3.90 -23.85
C ARG A 37 6.07 -2.88 -22.99
N LEU A 38 4.75 -2.80 -23.08
CA LEU A 38 3.93 -1.90 -22.26
C LEU A 38 3.91 -2.35 -20.80
N ILE A 39 3.74 -3.65 -20.52
CA ILE A 39 3.83 -4.21 -19.16
C ILE A 39 5.16 -3.81 -18.52
N ARG A 40 6.28 -4.01 -19.24
CA ARG A 40 7.60 -3.62 -18.74
C ARG A 40 7.67 -2.14 -18.37
N HIS A 41 7.13 -1.27 -19.21
CA HIS A 41 7.13 0.16 -18.97
C HIS A 41 6.33 0.52 -17.70
N VAL A 42 5.09 0.02 -17.62
CA VAL A 42 4.20 0.26 -16.46
C VAL A 42 4.85 -0.24 -15.17
N VAL A 43 5.32 -1.49 -15.14
CA VAL A 43 5.95 -2.08 -13.95
C VAL A 43 7.15 -1.26 -13.48
N LEU A 44 8.07 -0.91 -14.38
CA LEU A 44 9.26 -0.14 -14.01
C LEU A 44 8.90 1.28 -13.53
N THR A 45 7.81 1.87 -14.04
CA THR A 45 7.28 3.15 -13.56
C THR A 45 6.73 3.01 -12.13
N LYS A 46 5.95 1.97 -11.85
CA LYS A 46 5.43 1.72 -10.48
C LYS A 46 6.55 1.38 -9.49
N LEU A 47 7.53 0.58 -9.89
CA LEU A 47 8.71 0.31 -9.08
C LEU A 47 9.54 1.57 -8.82
N HIS A 48 9.64 2.47 -9.80
CA HIS A 48 10.29 3.77 -9.60
C HIS A 48 9.54 4.63 -8.57
N ALA A 49 8.22 4.67 -8.63
CA ALA A 49 7.39 5.44 -7.69
C ALA A 49 7.59 5.01 -6.23
N VAL A 50 7.89 3.72 -5.99
CA VAL A 50 8.22 3.19 -4.65
C VAL A 50 9.72 3.13 -4.34
N GLY A 51 10.56 3.67 -5.24
CA GLY A 51 12.03 3.73 -5.08
C GLY A 51 12.75 2.40 -5.22
N LEU A 52 12.17 1.43 -5.98
CA LEU A 52 12.71 0.06 -6.12
C LEU A 52 12.93 -0.37 -7.57
N ARG A 53 13.07 0.57 -8.50
CA ARG A 53 13.32 0.23 -9.91
C ARG A 53 14.55 -0.64 -10.13
N GLY A 54 15.61 -0.43 -9.35
CA GLY A 54 16.85 -1.21 -9.42
C GLY A 54 16.75 -2.61 -8.81
N ALA A 55 15.66 -2.92 -8.11
CA ALA A 55 15.42 -4.23 -7.49
C ALA A 55 14.54 -5.16 -8.34
N ALA A 56 14.25 -4.80 -9.59
CA ALA A 56 13.31 -5.51 -10.45
C ALA A 56 13.61 -7.00 -10.61
N ASP A 57 14.88 -7.37 -10.69
CA ASP A 57 15.33 -8.76 -10.92
C ASP A 57 15.57 -9.53 -9.61
N MET A 58 15.40 -8.90 -8.44
CA MET A 58 15.51 -9.55 -7.14
C MET A 58 14.32 -10.46 -6.87
N THR A 59 14.54 -11.48 -6.02
CA THR A 59 13.46 -12.31 -5.46
C THR A 59 12.99 -11.76 -4.11
N PRO A 60 11.79 -12.10 -3.62
CA PRO A 60 11.30 -11.69 -2.31
C PRO A 60 12.26 -12.03 -1.15
N ALA A 61 12.96 -13.16 -1.23
CA ALA A 61 13.94 -13.59 -0.22
C ALA A 61 15.17 -12.65 -0.10
N GLN A 62 15.42 -11.83 -1.10
CA GLN A 62 16.55 -10.87 -1.12
C GLN A 62 16.14 -9.47 -0.63
N LEU A 63 14.87 -9.29 -0.27
CA LEU A 63 14.33 -8.00 0.13
C LEU A 63 14.34 -7.83 1.65
N SER A 64 14.60 -6.61 2.12
CA SER A 64 14.23 -6.25 3.49
C SER A 64 12.69 -6.18 3.64
N GLY A 65 12.19 -6.25 4.88
CA GLY A 65 10.75 -6.13 5.13
C GLY A 65 10.12 -4.86 4.55
N GLY A 66 10.80 -3.73 4.70
CA GLY A 66 10.37 -2.46 4.12
C GLY A 66 10.43 -2.45 2.58
N MET A 67 11.39 -3.14 1.96
CA MET A 67 11.43 -3.32 0.51
C MET A 67 10.27 -4.20 0.03
N ALA A 68 10.04 -5.34 0.68
CA ALA A 68 8.93 -6.24 0.34
C ALA A 68 7.59 -5.53 0.42
N ARG A 69 7.37 -4.71 1.45
CA ARG A 69 6.16 -3.91 1.61
C ARG A 69 5.96 -2.92 0.45
N ARG A 70 7.03 -2.24 0.02
CA ARG A 70 6.99 -1.31 -1.12
C ARG A 70 6.75 -2.01 -2.45
N VAL A 71 7.28 -3.22 -2.67
CA VAL A 71 6.96 -4.05 -3.85
C VAL A 71 5.48 -4.43 -3.85
N ALA A 72 4.95 -4.88 -2.70
CA ALA A 72 3.54 -5.23 -2.57
C ALA A 72 2.62 -4.02 -2.84
N LEU A 73 3.02 -2.82 -2.40
CA LEU A 73 2.32 -1.57 -2.71
C LEU A 73 2.36 -1.29 -4.22
N ALA A 74 3.52 -1.41 -4.88
CA ALA A 74 3.63 -1.24 -6.34
C ALA A 74 2.70 -2.20 -7.08
N ARG A 75 2.61 -3.47 -6.64
CA ARG A 75 1.68 -4.47 -7.20
C ARG A 75 0.22 -4.08 -6.98
N ALA A 76 -0.15 -3.62 -5.78
CA ALA A 76 -1.53 -3.23 -5.45
C ALA A 76 -2.02 -2.06 -6.32
N MET A 77 -1.11 -1.15 -6.70
CA MET A 77 -1.43 0.04 -7.49
C MET A 77 -1.14 -0.08 -9.00
N VAL A 78 -0.69 -1.26 -9.48
CA VAL A 78 -0.25 -1.41 -10.87
C VAL A 78 -1.37 -1.27 -11.91
N MET A 79 -2.61 -1.54 -11.49
CA MET A 79 -3.81 -1.44 -12.32
C MET A 79 -4.48 -0.05 -12.26
N ASP A 80 -3.84 0.94 -11.64
CA ASP A 80 -4.40 2.27 -11.38
C ASP A 80 -5.80 2.21 -10.74
N PRO A 81 -5.92 1.61 -9.54
CA PRO A 81 -7.21 1.48 -8.85
C PRO A 81 -7.75 2.85 -8.42
N GLU A 82 -9.07 2.96 -8.28
CA GLU A 82 -9.75 4.13 -7.71
C GLU A 82 -9.67 4.14 -6.18
N ILE A 83 -9.64 2.94 -5.58
CA ILE A 83 -9.58 2.74 -4.13
C ILE A 83 -8.44 1.79 -3.81
N LEU A 84 -7.60 2.15 -2.86
CA LEU A 84 -6.52 1.31 -2.37
C LEU A 84 -6.73 1.00 -0.88
N ILE A 85 -6.85 -0.28 -0.58
CA ILE A 85 -7.07 -0.79 0.78
C ILE A 85 -5.73 -1.26 1.33
N TYR A 86 -5.39 -0.80 2.52
CA TYR A 86 -4.20 -1.19 3.26
C TYR A 86 -4.63 -1.94 4.52
N ASP A 87 -4.24 -3.20 4.61
CA ASP A 87 -4.51 -4.04 5.76
C ASP A 87 -3.22 -4.15 6.60
N GLU A 88 -3.23 -3.49 7.77
CA GLU A 88 -2.10 -3.41 8.70
C GLU A 88 -0.76 -3.08 8.00
N PRO A 89 -0.68 -1.97 7.25
CA PRO A 89 0.46 -1.70 6.37
C PRO A 89 1.76 -1.41 7.11
N PHE A 90 1.70 -1.09 8.39
CA PHE A 90 2.81 -0.59 9.19
C PHE A 90 3.40 -1.63 10.13
N VAL A 91 2.65 -2.69 10.42
CA VAL A 91 3.04 -3.74 11.39
C VAL A 91 4.36 -4.42 11.00
N GLY A 92 5.24 -4.55 12.01
CA GLY A 92 6.52 -5.26 11.88
C GLY A 92 7.61 -4.49 11.13
N LEU A 93 7.42 -3.22 10.87
CA LEU A 93 8.44 -2.35 10.31
C LEU A 93 9.30 -1.71 11.41
N ASP A 94 10.59 -1.56 11.12
CA ASP A 94 11.46 -0.71 11.92
C ASP A 94 11.05 0.79 11.77
N PRO A 95 11.40 1.67 12.73
CA PRO A 95 10.97 3.07 12.71
C PRO A 95 11.35 3.84 11.45
N ILE A 96 12.48 3.51 10.82
CA ILE A 96 12.94 4.17 9.60
C ILE A 96 12.05 3.73 8.42
N SER A 97 11.84 2.42 8.29
CA SER A 97 10.97 1.85 7.25
C SER A 97 9.53 2.30 7.41
N LEU A 98 9.01 2.38 8.63
CA LEU A 98 7.70 2.93 8.95
C LEU A 98 7.57 4.36 8.39
N GLY A 99 8.48 5.27 8.76
CA GLY A 99 8.45 6.63 8.27
C GLY A 99 8.54 6.75 6.74
N VAL A 100 9.23 5.82 6.07
CA VAL A 100 9.29 5.78 4.61
C VAL A 100 7.93 5.37 4.02
N ILE A 101 7.29 4.32 4.56
CA ILE A 101 5.99 3.84 4.07
C ILE A 101 4.89 4.89 4.30
N VAL A 102 4.82 5.48 5.49
CA VAL A 102 3.86 6.55 5.83
C VAL A 102 3.94 7.70 4.80
N ARG A 103 5.14 8.24 4.59
CA ARG A 103 5.34 9.31 3.61
C ARG A 103 5.02 8.86 2.18
N LEU A 104 5.31 7.62 1.83
CA LEU A 104 5.04 7.09 0.50
C LEU A 104 3.54 6.97 0.25
N VAL A 105 2.77 6.43 1.22
CA VAL A 105 1.30 6.32 1.15
C VAL A 105 0.69 7.70 0.95
N ARG A 106 1.07 8.70 1.76
CA ARG A 106 0.57 10.06 1.63
C ARG A 106 0.89 10.68 0.27
N ARG A 107 2.15 10.62 -0.16
CA ARG A 107 2.57 11.15 -1.46
C ARG A 107 1.86 10.50 -2.65
N LEU A 108 1.62 9.19 -2.60
CA LEU A 108 0.90 8.49 -3.67
C LEU A 108 -0.58 8.89 -3.68
N ASN A 109 -1.20 9.02 -2.51
CA ASN A 109 -2.57 9.50 -2.40
C ASN A 109 -2.71 10.90 -3.01
N ASP A 110 -1.86 11.84 -2.60
CA ASP A 110 -1.88 13.23 -3.08
C ASP A 110 -1.60 13.31 -4.59
N ALA A 111 -0.63 12.53 -5.09
CA ALA A 111 -0.23 12.58 -6.49
C ALA A 111 -1.21 11.89 -7.46
N LEU A 112 -1.90 10.84 -7.01
CA LEU A 112 -2.77 10.03 -7.85
C LEU A 112 -4.26 10.32 -7.65
N GLY A 113 -4.62 11.05 -6.58
CA GLY A 113 -6.01 11.36 -6.24
C GLY A 113 -6.86 10.12 -5.94
N ILE A 114 -6.23 9.05 -5.42
CA ILE A 114 -6.91 7.81 -5.09
C ILE A 114 -7.52 7.88 -3.69
N THR A 115 -8.63 7.18 -3.48
CA THR A 115 -9.18 7.00 -2.13
C THR A 115 -8.41 5.90 -1.42
N SER A 116 -7.86 6.20 -0.24
CA SER A 116 -7.11 5.24 0.59
C SER A 116 -7.93 4.85 1.81
N ILE A 117 -8.07 3.54 2.05
CA ILE A 117 -8.67 2.98 3.27
C ILE A 117 -7.54 2.24 4.01
N VAL A 118 -7.21 2.69 5.21
CA VAL A 118 -6.17 2.08 6.04
C VAL A 118 -6.83 1.42 7.23
N VAL A 119 -6.60 0.12 7.40
CA VAL A 119 -7.01 -0.65 8.58
C VAL A 119 -5.78 -0.85 9.43
N SER A 120 -5.82 -0.42 10.68
CA SER A 120 -4.76 -0.64 11.67
C SER A 120 -5.37 -0.63 13.08
N HIS A 121 -4.68 -1.29 14.00
CA HIS A 121 -4.98 -1.23 15.43
C HIS A 121 -4.10 -0.19 16.15
N ASP A 122 -3.15 0.42 15.47
CA ASP A 122 -2.28 1.47 16.01
C ASP A 122 -2.85 2.86 15.69
N VAL A 123 -3.38 3.51 16.72
CA VAL A 123 -4.04 4.83 16.63
C VAL A 123 -3.03 5.92 16.24
N GLU A 124 -1.79 5.83 16.75
CA GLU A 124 -0.76 6.84 16.49
C GLU A 124 -0.31 6.80 15.01
N GLU A 125 -0.16 5.60 14.45
CA GLU A 125 0.18 5.43 13.03
C GLU A 125 -0.92 5.98 12.12
N ILE A 126 -2.19 5.67 12.43
CA ILE A 126 -3.35 6.18 11.68
C ILE A 126 -3.43 7.70 11.72
N ALA A 127 -3.18 8.29 12.88
CA ALA A 127 -3.21 9.75 13.05
C ALA A 127 -2.21 10.51 12.16
N THR A 128 -1.17 9.83 11.66
CA THR A 128 -0.18 10.44 10.76
C THR A 128 -0.58 10.44 9.29
N VAL A 129 -1.53 9.58 8.90
CA VAL A 129 -1.88 9.36 7.47
C VAL A 129 -3.33 9.63 7.14
N ALA A 130 -4.26 9.50 8.10
CA ALA A 130 -5.69 9.60 7.85
C ALA A 130 -6.18 11.06 7.88
N ASP A 131 -7.10 11.38 6.99
CA ASP A 131 -7.88 12.63 7.03
C ASP A 131 -9.15 12.45 7.91
N THR A 132 -9.70 11.23 7.91
CA THR A 132 -10.86 10.84 8.72
C THR A 132 -10.65 9.43 9.26
N SER A 133 -11.01 9.20 10.51
CA SER A 133 -10.89 7.90 11.17
C SER A 133 -12.23 7.41 11.69
N PHE A 134 -12.41 6.10 11.69
CA PHE A 134 -13.57 5.41 12.24
C PHE A 134 -13.09 4.39 13.29
N LEU A 135 -13.46 4.60 14.54
CA LEU A 135 -13.18 3.64 15.61
C LEU A 135 -14.27 2.56 15.63
N LEU A 136 -13.86 1.32 15.46
CA LEU A 136 -14.77 0.17 15.47
C LEU A 136 -14.72 -0.56 16.82
N SER A 137 -15.87 -0.80 17.42
CA SER A 137 -16.01 -1.61 18.64
C SER A 137 -17.28 -2.44 18.57
N ASN A 138 -17.19 -3.72 18.93
CA ASN A 138 -18.32 -4.66 18.94
C ASN A 138 -19.13 -4.68 17.62
N GLY A 139 -18.44 -4.59 16.49
CA GLY A 139 -19.08 -4.62 15.15
C GLY A 139 -19.84 -3.34 14.77
N LYS A 140 -19.62 -2.24 15.48
CA LYS A 140 -20.24 -0.92 15.24
C LYS A 140 -19.19 0.17 15.20
N VAL A 141 -19.52 1.27 14.52
CA VAL A 141 -18.74 2.51 14.62
C VAL A 141 -19.03 3.14 15.98
N ALA A 142 -18.02 3.13 16.85
CA ALA A 142 -18.11 3.73 18.19
C ALA A 142 -17.87 5.24 18.14
N ALA A 143 -16.95 5.70 17.28
CA ALA A 143 -16.66 7.11 17.05
C ALA A 143 -16.15 7.32 15.63
N SER A 144 -16.29 8.54 15.11
CA SER A 144 -15.73 8.96 13.84
C SER A 144 -15.39 10.45 13.87
N GLY A 145 -14.32 10.82 13.15
CA GLY A 145 -13.86 12.21 13.07
C GLY A 145 -12.42 12.28 12.57
N SER A 146 -11.84 13.47 12.58
CA SER A 146 -10.40 13.62 12.37
C SER A 146 -9.62 12.94 13.51
N PRO A 147 -8.37 12.51 13.28
CA PRO A 147 -7.53 11.94 14.33
C PRO A 147 -7.43 12.84 15.59
N ASP A 148 -7.35 14.15 15.40
CA ASP A 148 -7.24 15.11 16.51
C ASP A 148 -8.54 15.19 17.32
N GLU A 149 -9.71 15.17 16.69
CA GLU A 149 -11.01 15.12 17.36
C GLU A 149 -11.17 13.85 18.19
N LEU A 150 -10.74 12.70 17.66
CA LEU A 150 -10.83 11.42 18.36
C LEU A 150 -9.87 11.32 19.55
N ARG A 151 -8.71 11.99 19.49
CA ARG A 151 -7.78 12.08 20.63
C ARG A 151 -8.36 12.91 21.79
N THR A 152 -9.00 14.02 21.47
CA THR A 152 -9.59 14.90 22.49
C THR A 152 -10.83 14.29 23.15
N ALA A 153 -11.66 13.58 22.40
CA ALA A 153 -12.86 12.92 22.92
C ALA A 153 -12.58 11.78 23.93
N ASN A 154 -11.37 11.19 23.91
CA ASN A 154 -10.94 10.15 24.87
C ASN A 154 -10.32 10.72 26.16
N SER A 155 -10.25 12.03 26.33
CA SER A 155 -9.64 12.70 27.49
C SER A 155 -10.68 13.21 28.51
N GLU A 156 -11.96 13.01 28.25
CA GLU A 156 -13.09 13.24 29.16
C GLU A 156 -13.69 11.91 29.65
#